data_3d1d3357740349dca327c259215eedfe
#
_entry.id   3d1d3357740349dca327c259215eedfe
#
_cell.length_a   1.000
_cell.length_b   1.000
_cell.length_c   1.000
_cell.angle_alpha   90.00
_cell.angle_beta   90.00
_cell.angle_gamma   90.00
#
_symmetry.space_group_name_H-M   'P 1'
#
loop_
_entity.id
_entity.type
_entity.pdbx_description
1 polymer ?
#
loop_
_entity_poly.entity_id
_entity_poly.type
_entity_poly.pdbx_seq_one_letter_code
_entity_poly.pdbx_strand_id
1 'polypeptide(L)'
;VILGSRYASFMSLTPADRRKVVEDILDIEVFSSMNTLLKDRVSNLKEEIRDNKTHTQLVTEKMELQQTNIDSSNKEREEEITKKEAKLERLIEEKRLDMSILEGDREDQENITNKIIVKKAPLESKQKQVNEIFRDLNKTKAKTAKELKFFNDNSACPTCEQDIEEAFRNRMISTKGGKVDEIETAITTLMEKIRGIDKEMEEISELEEFAASGEKHIANRVMKIRNKAELIGGMENEISEMQNRQNNTVMTGDRAKVMEDLESELATLEESRGELNSRKKTQDVALTLLKDSGIK
;
A
#
# COMPACT_ATOMS: atom_id res chain seq x y z
N VAL A 1 -87.71 74.87 -13.71
CA VAL A 1 -86.56 74.02 -13.27
C VAL A 1 -86.03 74.67 -12.00
N ILE A 2 -86.28 74.07 -10.84
CA ILE A 2 -85.74 74.53 -9.55
C ILE A 2 -84.35 73.92 -9.38
N LEU A 3 -83.35 74.75 -9.60
CA LEU A 3 -82.00 74.41 -9.25
C LEU A 3 -81.79 74.49 -7.74
N GLY A 4 -81.83 73.36 -7.07
CA GLY A 4 -81.58 73.25 -5.63
C GLY A 4 -80.16 73.72 -5.25
N SER A 5 -80.14 74.60 -4.18
CA SER A 5 -78.93 75.27 -3.64
C SER A 5 -77.84 74.34 -3.00
N ARG A 6 -77.64 73.21 -3.55
CA ARG A 6 -76.61 72.24 -3.06
C ARG A 6 -75.52 71.80 -4.09
N TYR A 7 -75.44 72.58 -5.13
CA TYR A 7 -74.31 72.36 -6.06
C TYR A 7 -73.07 73.12 -5.56
N ALA A 8 -72.10 72.35 -5.06
CA ALA A 8 -70.75 72.89 -4.86
C ALA A 8 -70.19 73.37 -6.22
N SER A 9 -69.72 74.62 -6.29
CA SER A 9 -69.10 75.14 -7.50
C SER A 9 -67.92 74.23 -7.90
N PHE A 10 -67.82 73.94 -9.19
CA PHE A 10 -66.70 73.12 -9.70
C PHE A 10 -65.36 73.61 -9.17
N MET A 11 -65.17 74.90 -8.98
CA MET A 11 -63.93 75.47 -8.44
C MET A 11 -63.77 75.28 -6.92
N SER A 12 -64.79 74.93 -6.18
CA SER A 12 -64.70 74.62 -4.76
C SER A 12 -64.50 73.15 -4.46
N LEU A 13 -64.56 72.32 -5.46
CA LEU A 13 -64.19 70.88 -5.37
C LEU A 13 -62.70 70.67 -5.17
N THR A 14 -62.37 69.56 -4.48
CA THR A 14 -60.94 69.12 -4.40
C THR A 14 -60.43 68.83 -5.78
N PRO A 15 -59.06 68.89 -6.01
CA PRO A 15 -58.49 68.54 -7.31
C PRO A 15 -58.90 67.11 -7.80
N ALA A 16 -59.09 66.14 -6.88
CA ALA A 16 -59.55 64.79 -7.21
C ALA A 16 -61.06 64.82 -7.66
N ASP A 17 -61.90 65.55 -6.96
CA ASP A 17 -63.34 65.63 -7.29
C ASP A 17 -63.55 66.42 -8.59
N ARG A 18 -62.79 67.48 -8.84
CA ARG A 18 -62.81 68.20 -10.14
C ARG A 18 -62.39 67.26 -11.30
N ARG A 19 -61.42 66.48 -11.10
CA ARG A 19 -60.93 65.45 -12.07
C ARG A 19 -62.07 64.45 -12.35
N LYS A 20 -62.74 63.94 -11.32
CA LYS A 20 -63.87 63.02 -11.46
C LYS A 20 -65.02 63.60 -12.28
N VAL A 21 -65.44 64.87 -11.99
CA VAL A 21 -66.46 65.55 -12.76
C VAL A 21 -66.05 65.75 -14.22
N VAL A 22 -64.79 66.05 -14.50
CA VAL A 22 -64.25 66.17 -15.89
C VAL A 22 -64.25 64.83 -16.57
N GLU A 23 -63.82 63.79 -15.87
CA GLU A 23 -63.78 62.41 -16.36
C GLU A 23 -65.22 61.89 -16.69
N ASP A 24 -66.21 62.16 -15.82
CA ASP A 24 -67.60 61.84 -16.07
C ASP A 24 -68.16 62.56 -17.29
N ILE A 25 -67.89 63.89 -17.45
CA ILE A 25 -68.39 64.69 -18.56
C ILE A 25 -67.73 64.25 -19.88
N LEU A 26 -66.48 63.89 -19.86
CA LEU A 26 -65.69 63.49 -21.06
C LEU A 26 -65.79 61.99 -21.32
N ASP A 27 -66.48 61.22 -20.50
CA ASP A 27 -66.53 59.72 -20.55
C ASP A 27 -65.14 59.07 -20.58
N ILE A 28 -64.19 59.65 -19.81
CA ILE A 28 -62.83 59.21 -19.71
C ILE A 28 -62.47 58.47 -18.40
N GLU A 29 -63.52 58.16 -17.59
CA GLU A 29 -63.33 57.38 -16.34
C GLU A 29 -62.63 56.04 -16.51
N VAL A 30 -62.68 55.53 -17.75
CA VAL A 30 -61.93 54.30 -18.18
C VAL A 30 -60.47 54.44 -17.97
N PHE A 31 -59.87 55.63 -18.17
CA PHE A 31 -58.40 55.82 -18.00
C PHE A 31 -57.97 55.79 -16.52
N SER A 32 -58.79 56.28 -15.61
CA SER A 32 -58.54 56.17 -14.17
C SER A 32 -58.62 54.74 -13.69
N SER A 33 -59.63 54.00 -14.17
CA SER A 33 -59.71 52.55 -13.91
C SER A 33 -58.52 51.75 -14.48
N MET A 34 -58.14 52.07 -15.72
CA MET A 34 -56.95 51.48 -16.34
C MET A 34 -55.65 51.74 -15.56
N ASN A 35 -55.46 53.00 -15.07
CA ASN A 35 -54.32 53.39 -14.29
C ASN A 35 -54.20 52.58 -12.95
N THR A 36 -55.36 52.40 -12.28
CA THR A 36 -55.46 51.62 -11.04
C THR A 36 -55.13 50.16 -11.31
N LEU A 37 -55.73 49.51 -12.29
CA LEU A 37 -55.46 48.15 -12.70
C LEU A 37 -54.00 47.94 -13.11
N LEU A 38 -53.41 48.94 -13.80
CA LEU A 38 -52.00 48.85 -14.24
C LEU A 38 -51.04 48.98 -13.06
N LYS A 39 -51.33 49.83 -12.06
CA LYS A 39 -50.54 49.92 -10.83
C LYS A 39 -50.52 48.60 -10.09
N ASP A 40 -51.68 47.95 -9.94
CA ASP A 40 -51.78 46.63 -9.29
C ASP A 40 -51.00 45.56 -10.05
N ARG A 41 -51.08 45.55 -11.41
CA ARG A 41 -50.32 44.63 -12.24
C ARG A 41 -48.82 44.88 -12.14
N VAL A 42 -48.37 46.13 -12.11
CA VAL A 42 -46.95 46.44 -11.91
C VAL A 42 -46.45 46.06 -10.53
N SER A 43 -47.29 46.19 -9.49
CA SER A 43 -46.96 45.76 -8.15
C SER A 43 -46.77 44.26 -8.08
N ASN A 44 -47.73 43.49 -8.62
CA ASN A 44 -47.62 42.02 -8.68
C ASN A 44 -46.41 41.58 -9.48
N LEU A 45 -46.14 42.22 -10.64
CA LEU A 45 -44.99 41.90 -11.47
C LEU A 45 -43.64 42.19 -10.78
N LYS A 46 -43.58 43.24 -9.94
CA LYS A 46 -42.39 43.50 -9.12
C LYS A 46 -42.17 42.40 -8.07
N GLU A 47 -43.25 41.88 -7.51
CA GLU A 47 -43.19 40.75 -6.57
C GLU A 47 -42.74 39.48 -7.26
N GLU A 48 -43.32 39.13 -8.43
CA GLU A 48 -42.85 38.00 -9.27
C GLU A 48 -41.35 38.10 -9.63
N ILE A 49 -40.88 39.30 -10.00
CA ILE A 49 -39.45 39.53 -10.28
C ILE A 49 -38.59 39.33 -9.03
N ARG A 50 -39.05 39.76 -7.87
CA ARG A 50 -38.35 39.60 -6.61
C ARG A 50 -38.26 38.12 -6.22
N ASP A 51 -39.35 37.40 -6.36
CA ASP A 51 -39.41 35.95 -6.05
C ASP A 51 -38.54 35.14 -7.00
N ASN A 52 -38.57 35.43 -8.30
CA ASN A 52 -37.68 34.84 -9.29
C ASN A 52 -36.22 35.10 -8.94
N LYS A 53 -35.86 36.33 -8.56
CA LYS A 53 -34.51 36.69 -8.13
C LYS A 53 -34.05 35.88 -6.90
N THR A 54 -34.94 35.76 -5.90
CA THR A 54 -34.63 34.98 -4.68
C THR A 54 -34.45 33.51 -5.02
N HIS A 55 -35.30 32.95 -5.90
CA HIS A 55 -35.18 31.57 -6.34
C HIS A 55 -33.87 31.32 -7.12
N THR A 56 -33.50 32.22 -8.05
CA THR A 56 -32.22 32.20 -8.77
C THR A 56 -31.05 32.17 -7.80
N GLN A 57 -31.04 33.00 -6.75
CA GLN A 57 -30.00 33.02 -5.73
C GLN A 57 -29.91 31.70 -4.99
N LEU A 58 -31.03 31.12 -4.56
CA LEU A 58 -31.08 29.83 -3.88
C LEU A 58 -30.54 28.67 -4.74
N VAL A 59 -30.85 28.65 -6.06
CA VAL A 59 -30.36 27.67 -6.98
C VAL A 59 -28.84 27.82 -7.15
N THR A 60 -28.36 29.05 -7.30
CA THR A 60 -26.92 29.36 -7.41
C THR A 60 -26.17 28.92 -6.15
N GLU A 61 -26.66 29.24 -4.95
CA GLU A 61 -26.08 28.82 -3.68
C GLU A 61 -26.02 27.27 -3.55
N LYS A 62 -27.09 26.58 -4.00
CA LYS A 62 -27.09 25.11 -4.02
C LYS A 62 -26.05 24.55 -4.96
N MET A 63 -25.88 25.14 -6.15
CA MET A 63 -24.84 24.72 -7.10
C MET A 63 -23.45 24.91 -6.52
N GLU A 64 -23.16 26.07 -5.92
CA GLU A 64 -21.87 26.35 -5.27
C GLU A 64 -21.58 25.35 -4.13
N LEU A 65 -22.59 25.05 -3.31
CA LEU A 65 -22.45 24.06 -2.23
C LEU A 65 -22.17 22.66 -2.78
N GLN A 66 -22.88 22.23 -3.83
CA GLN A 66 -22.65 20.93 -4.47
C GLN A 66 -21.25 20.86 -5.09
N GLN A 67 -20.81 21.91 -5.78
CA GLN A 67 -19.46 21.97 -6.34
C GLN A 67 -18.39 21.86 -5.24
N THR A 68 -18.54 22.64 -4.17
CA THR A 68 -17.62 22.60 -3.02
C THR A 68 -17.54 21.20 -2.39
N ASN A 69 -18.67 20.50 -2.28
CA ASN A 69 -18.73 19.13 -1.75
C ASN A 69 -18.06 18.13 -2.70
N ILE A 70 -18.17 18.31 -4.01
CA ILE A 70 -17.50 17.49 -5.01
C ILE A 70 -15.99 17.71 -4.92
N ASP A 71 -15.53 18.95 -4.89
CA ASP A 71 -14.12 19.32 -4.84
C ASP A 71 -13.45 18.83 -3.55
N SER A 72 -14.10 18.98 -2.40
CA SER A 72 -13.59 18.47 -1.12
C SER A 72 -13.48 16.94 -1.12
N SER A 73 -14.51 16.25 -1.61
CA SER A 73 -14.50 14.77 -1.71
C SER A 73 -13.41 14.26 -2.67
N ASN A 74 -13.18 14.93 -3.78
CA ASN A 74 -12.13 14.58 -4.72
C ASN A 74 -10.75 14.82 -4.10
N LYS A 75 -10.55 15.95 -3.42
CA LYS A 75 -9.31 16.25 -2.71
C LYS A 75 -8.97 15.23 -1.62
N GLU A 76 -9.95 14.84 -0.81
CA GLU A 76 -9.77 13.80 0.21
C GLU A 76 -9.33 12.47 -0.41
N ARG A 77 -9.94 12.08 -1.54
CA ARG A 77 -9.56 10.86 -2.27
C ARG A 77 -8.16 10.94 -2.87
N GLU A 78 -7.79 12.06 -3.46
CA GLU A 78 -6.43 12.28 -3.98
C GLU A 78 -5.38 12.20 -2.88
N GLU A 79 -5.65 12.80 -1.71
CA GLU A 79 -4.77 12.70 -0.55
C GLU A 79 -4.65 11.26 -0.04
N GLU A 80 -5.74 10.48 -0.07
CA GLU A 80 -5.71 9.07 0.33
C GLU A 80 -4.90 8.22 -0.67
N ILE A 81 -5.09 8.43 -1.97
CA ILE A 81 -4.32 7.77 -3.03
C ILE A 81 -2.83 8.10 -2.86
N THR A 82 -2.47 9.37 -2.73
CA THR A 82 -1.08 9.82 -2.55
C THR A 82 -0.42 9.20 -1.31
N LYS A 83 -1.15 9.09 -0.20
CA LYS A 83 -0.66 8.42 1.01
C LYS A 83 -0.41 6.92 0.78
N LYS A 84 -1.29 6.24 0.04
CA LYS A 84 -1.12 4.83 -0.32
C LYS A 84 0.04 4.63 -1.30
N GLU A 85 0.18 5.48 -2.29
CA GLU A 85 1.31 5.46 -3.24
C GLU A 85 2.65 5.65 -2.52
N ALA A 86 2.77 6.60 -1.61
CA ALA A 86 3.97 6.80 -0.82
C ALA A 86 4.31 5.60 0.09
N LYS A 87 3.30 4.91 0.62
CA LYS A 87 3.49 3.67 1.37
C LYS A 87 3.92 2.51 0.49
N LEU A 88 3.34 2.40 -0.70
CA LEU A 88 3.71 1.42 -1.72
C LEU A 88 5.18 1.57 -2.13
N GLU A 89 5.62 2.79 -2.42
CA GLU A 89 6.99 3.10 -2.80
C GLU A 89 8.00 2.68 -1.72
N ARG A 90 7.69 2.96 -0.43
CA ARG A 90 8.50 2.49 0.69
C ARG A 90 8.60 0.97 0.76
N LEU A 91 7.49 0.25 0.57
CA LEU A 91 7.49 -1.22 0.58
C LEU A 91 8.29 -1.82 -0.58
N ILE A 92 8.24 -1.19 -1.76
CA ILE A 92 9.04 -1.58 -2.93
C ILE A 92 10.53 -1.42 -2.63
N GLU A 93 10.94 -0.29 -2.06
CA GLU A 93 12.35 -0.06 -1.72
C GLU A 93 12.84 -0.99 -0.60
N GLU A 94 12.03 -1.24 0.43
CA GLU A 94 12.35 -2.24 1.44
C GLU A 94 12.48 -3.67 0.87
N LYS A 95 11.62 -4.05 -0.07
CA LYS A 95 11.73 -5.34 -0.77
C LYS A 95 13.00 -5.41 -1.58
N ARG A 96 13.38 -4.34 -2.29
CA ARG A 96 14.62 -4.25 -3.06
C ARG A 96 15.84 -4.41 -2.18
N LEU A 97 15.86 -3.76 -1.02
CA LEU A 97 16.94 -3.91 -0.05
C LEU A 97 17.04 -5.34 0.48
N ASP A 98 15.92 -5.97 0.86
CA ASP A 98 15.89 -7.36 1.30
C ASP A 98 16.40 -8.33 0.21
N MET A 99 16.10 -8.06 -1.06
CA MET A 99 16.62 -8.85 -2.19
C MET A 99 18.14 -8.72 -2.35
N SER A 100 18.69 -7.52 -2.23
CA SER A 100 20.14 -7.30 -2.30
C SER A 100 20.86 -8.01 -1.17
N ILE A 101 20.32 -7.98 0.04
CA ILE A 101 20.89 -8.71 1.19
C ILE A 101 20.79 -10.24 0.96
N LEU A 102 19.67 -10.72 0.38
CA LEU A 102 19.50 -12.13 0.07
C LEU A 102 20.55 -12.63 -0.94
N GLU A 103 20.88 -11.82 -1.93
CA GLU A 103 21.95 -12.14 -2.89
C GLU A 103 23.30 -12.31 -2.19
N GLY A 104 23.67 -11.39 -1.30
CA GLY A 104 24.87 -11.49 -0.47
C GLY A 104 24.87 -12.73 0.43
N ASP A 105 23.77 -12.98 1.15
CA ASP A 105 23.62 -14.16 2.01
C ASP A 105 23.79 -15.48 1.21
N ARG A 106 23.29 -15.54 -0.02
CA ARG A 106 23.44 -16.71 -0.90
C ARG A 106 24.88 -16.92 -1.37
N GLU A 107 25.56 -15.85 -1.75
CA GLU A 107 26.96 -15.91 -2.16
C GLU A 107 27.85 -16.39 -0.99
N ASP A 108 27.64 -15.87 0.20
CA ASP A 108 28.35 -16.31 1.40
C ASP A 108 28.08 -17.79 1.72
N GLN A 109 26.82 -18.22 1.61
CA GLN A 109 26.43 -19.62 1.83
C GLN A 109 27.08 -20.55 0.82
N GLU A 110 27.13 -20.18 -0.46
CA GLU A 110 27.83 -20.95 -1.51
C GLU A 110 29.32 -21.07 -1.20
N ASN A 111 29.97 -19.98 -0.80
CA ASN A 111 31.37 -19.96 -0.43
C ASN A 111 31.66 -20.88 0.76
N ILE A 112 30.82 -20.89 1.78
CA ILE A 112 30.97 -21.79 2.94
C ILE A 112 30.78 -23.25 2.52
N THR A 113 29.75 -23.56 1.75
CA THR A 113 29.45 -24.90 1.26
C THR A 113 30.61 -25.45 0.41
N ASN A 114 31.16 -24.63 -0.47
CA ASN A 114 32.34 -25.01 -1.28
C ASN A 114 33.55 -25.30 -0.40
N LYS A 115 33.83 -24.49 0.64
CA LYS A 115 34.90 -24.75 1.61
C LYS A 115 34.71 -26.08 2.33
N ILE A 116 33.51 -26.43 2.74
CA ILE A 116 33.18 -27.69 3.38
C ILE A 116 33.45 -28.85 2.45
N ILE A 117 32.92 -28.80 1.21
CA ILE A 117 33.10 -29.87 0.21
C ILE A 117 34.56 -30.12 -0.08
N VAL A 118 35.35 -29.07 -0.32
CA VAL A 118 36.79 -29.19 -0.66
C VAL A 118 37.58 -29.79 0.49
N LYS A 119 37.27 -29.49 1.74
CA LYS A 119 38.02 -29.98 2.92
C LYS A 119 37.55 -31.34 3.41
N LYS A 120 36.26 -31.63 3.41
CA LYS A 120 35.66 -32.80 4.04
C LYS A 120 36.07 -34.11 3.36
N ALA A 121 35.90 -34.22 2.04
CA ALA A 121 36.15 -35.46 1.32
C ALA A 121 37.59 -35.99 1.46
N PRO A 122 38.66 -35.17 1.33
CA PRO A 122 40.04 -35.66 1.52
C PRO A 122 40.30 -36.00 2.99
N LEU A 123 39.70 -35.31 3.97
CA LEU A 123 39.84 -35.63 5.39
C LEU A 123 39.21 -36.96 5.75
N GLU A 124 37.99 -37.23 5.30
CA GLU A 124 37.33 -38.53 5.48
C GLU A 124 38.11 -39.68 4.89
N SER A 125 38.71 -39.47 3.71
CA SER A 125 39.61 -40.48 3.09
C SER A 125 40.84 -40.73 3.93
N LYS A 126 41.52 -39.69 4.41
CA LYS A 126 42.66 -39.78 5.32
C LYS A 126 42.29 -40.49 6.62
N GLN A 127 41.17 -40.13 7.22
CA GLN A 127 40.70 -40.75 8.46
C GLN A 127 40.47 -42.26 8.30
N LYS A 128 39.86 -42.70 7.19
CA LYS A 128 39.68 -44.13 6.88
C LYS A 128 41.01 -44.85 6.76
N GLN A 129 41.96 -44.30 5.98
CA GLN A 129 43.27 -44.89 5.79
C GLN A 129 44.04 -45.01 7.11
N VAL A 130 44.08 -43.94 7.89
CA VAL A 130 44.79 -43.94 9.18
C VAL A 130 44.16 -44.92 10.17
N ASN A 131 42.83 -45.02 10.22
CA ASN A 131 42.10 -45.96 11.05
C ASN A 131 42.37 -47.43 10.62
N GLU A 132 42.47 -47.72 9.33
CA GLU A 132 42.84 -49.06 8.83
C GLU A 132 44.26 -49.43 9.27
N ILE A 133 45.26 -48.55 9.05
CA ILE A 133 46.62 -48.74 9.49
C ILE A 133 46.71 -48.96 11.01
N PHE A 134 45.98 -48.18 11.80
CA PHE A 134 45.92 -48.30 13.25
C PHE A 134 45.40 -49.67 13.69
N ARG A 135 44.34 -50.16 13.04
CA ARG A 135 43.79 -51.51 13.32
C ARG A 135 44.80 -52.62 12.99
N ASP A 136 45.50 -52.50 11.86
CA ASP A 136 46.45 -53.52 11.43
C ASP A 136 47.72 -53.52 12.28
N LEU A 137 48.17 -52.33 12.71
CA LEU A 137 49.30 -52.28 13.69
C LEU A 137 48.89 -52.85 15.03
N ASN A 138 47.71 -52.63 15.52
CA ASN A 138 47.21 -53.22 16.78
C ASN A 138 47.08 -54.73 16.68
N LYS A 139 46.61 -55.29 15.54
CA LYS A 139 46.57 -56.76 15.32
C LYS A 139 47.97 -57.32 15.31
N THR A 140 48.90 -56.64 14.62
CA THR A 140 50.30 -57.09 14.55
C THR A 140 50.99 -57.02 15.91
N LYS A 141 50.77 -55.91 16.65
CA LYS A 141 51.24 -55.79 18.04
C LYS A 141 50.77 -56.95 18.91
N ALA A 142 49.45 -57.22 18.86
CA ALA A 142 48.86 -58.33 19.67
C ALA A 142 49.46 -59.72 19.32
N LYS A 143 49.68 -59.96 18.02
CA LYS A 143 50.35 -61.22 17.58
C LYS A 143 51.77 -61.26 18.04
N THR A 144 52.60 -60.23 17.82
CA THR A 144 53.97 -60.19 18.23
C THR A 144 54.19 -60.27 19.74
N ALA A 145 53.33 -59.62 20.49
CA ALA A 145 53.28 -59.65 21.96
C ALA A 145 52.99 -61.07 22.49
N LYS A 146 52.08 -61.82 21.84
CA LYS A 146 51.77 -63.21 22.20
C LYS A 146 53.04 -64.13 21.90
N GLU A 147 53.70 -63.91 20.79
CA GLU A 147 54.91 -64.62 20.44
C GLU A 147 56.02 -64.25 21.42
N LEU A 148 56.18 -63.00 21.80
CA LEU A 148 57.19 -62.57 22.79
C LEU A 148 56.89 -63.22 24.16
N LYS A 149 55.67 -63.23 24.59
CA LYS A 149 55.22 -63.85 25.82
C LYS A 149 55.48 -65.34 25.84
N PHE A 150 55.23 -66.03 24.69
CA PHE A 150 55.55 -67.46 24.55
C PHE A 150 57.03 -67.76 24.84
N PHE A 151 57.99 -67.01 24.25
CA PHE A 151 59.42 -67.22 24.48
C PHE A 151 59.91 -66.75 25.86
N ASN A 152 59.22 -65.81 26.50
CA ASN A 152 59.49 -65.39 27.88
C ASN A 152 59.06 -66.47 28.90
N ASP A 153 57.91 -67.06 28.69
CA ASP A 153 57.23 -67.91 29.71
C ASP A 153 57.72 -69.41 29.54
N ASN A 154 58.24 -69.80 28.38
CA ASN A 154 58.58 -71.21 28.08
C ASN A 154 60.02 -71.42 27.76
N SER A 155 60.65 -72.34 28.49
CA SER A 155 62.01 -72.87 28.17
C SER A 155 62.00 -74.15 27.28
N ALA A 156 60.84 -74.84 27.24
CA ALA A 156 60.54 -75.96 26.36
C ALA A 156 59.20 -75.71 25.62
N CYS A 157 59.06 -76.30 24.42
CA CYS A 157 57.85 -76.16 23.60
C CYS A 157 56.65 -76.89 24.25
N PRO A 158 55.56 -76.23 24.59
CA PRO A 158 54.45 -76.90 25.24
C PRO A 158 53.65 -77.88 24.36
N THR A 159 53.95 -77.85 23.01
CA THR A 159 53.31 -78.73 22.03
C THR A 159 54.08 -80.04 21.79
N CYS A 160 55.43 -79.96 21.72
CA CYS A 160 56.30 -81.13 21.40
C CYS A 160 57.28 -81.44 22.49
N GLU A 161 57.25 -80.75 23.62
CA GLU A 161 58.10 -80.94 24.82
C GLU A 161 59.58 -80.79 24.58
N GLN A 162 60.02 -80.39 23.42
CA GLN A 162 61.44 -80.14 23.09
C GLN A 162 61.96 -78.87 23.76
N ASP A 163 63.19 -78.96 24.33
CA ASP A 163 63.85 -77.78 24.88
C ASP A 163 64.18 -76.74 23.79
N ILE A 164 63.90 -75.46 24.11
CA ILE A 164 64.25 -74.35 23.25
C ILE A 164 65.67 -73.86 23.59
N GLU A 165 66.59 -73.91 22.61
CA GLU A 165 67.96 -73.45 22.79
C GLU A 165 67.97 -71.98 23.32
N GLU A 166 68.64 -71.72 24.41
CA GLU A 166 68.68 -70.47 25.15
C GLU A 166 69.18 -69.31 24.24
N ALA A 167 70.19 -69.53 23.42
CA ALA A 167 70.67 -68.54 22.47
C ALA A 167 69.61 -68.11 21.41
N PHE A 168 68.78 -69.09 20.95
CA PHE A 168 67.67 -68.84 20.03
C PHE A 168 66.56 -68.15 20.78
N ARG A 169 66.14 -68.53 21.99
CA ARG A 169 65.14 -67.91 22.82
C ARG A 169 65.44 -66.45 23.10
N ASN A 170 66.68 -66.14 23.57
CA ASN A 170 67.14 -64.79 23.85
C ASN A 170 67.13 -63.92 22.60
N ARG A 171 67.57 -64.47 21.43
CA ARG A 171 67.47 -63.78 20.16
C ARG A 171 65.99 -63.43 19.78
N MET A 172 65.11 -64.41 19.95
CA MET A 172 63.66 -64.18 19.64
C MET A 172 63.02 -63.15 20.58
N ILE A 173 63.34 -63.18 21.89
CA ILE A 173 62.90 -62.19 22.87
C ILE A 173 63.35 -60.80 22.49
N SER A 174 64.69 -60.62 22.18
CA SER A 174 65.22 -59.32 21.77
C SER A 174 64.61 -58.84 20.46
N THR A 175 64.51 -59.73 19.43
CA THR A 175 63.93 -59.36 18.13
C THR A 175 62.47 -59.04 18.20
N LYS A 176 61.69 -59.82 18.94
CA LYS A 176 60.22 -59.59 19.10
C LYS A 176 59.92 -58.41 20.04
N GLY A 177 60.76 -58.23 21.10
CA GLY A 177 60.67 -57.04 21.96
C GLY A 177 60.90 -55.75 21.18
N GLY A 178 62.00 -55.69 20.46
CA GLY A 178 62.30 -54.52 19.61
C GLY A 178 61.13 -54.19 18.58
N LYS A 179 60.56 -55.27 17.97
CA LYS A 179 59.38 -55.06 17.08
C LYS A 179 58.17 -54.55 17.79
N VAL A 180 57.89 -54.98 19.04
CA VAL A 180 56.78 -54.45 19.84
C VAL A 180 57.01 -52.96 20.11
N ASP A 181 58.21 -52.55 20.51
CA ASP A 181 58.60 -51.18 20.80
C ASP A 181 58.42 -50.26 19.56
N GLU A 182 58.93 -50.76 18.37
CA GLU A 182 58.77 -50.09 17.10
C GLU A 182 57.24 -49.84 16.74
N ILE A 183 56.46 -50.92 16.92
CA ILE A 183 55.03 -50.84 16.64
C ILE A 183 54.30 -49.86 17.63
N GLU A 184 54.70 -49.85 18.91
CA GLU A 184 54.15 -48.92 19.92
C GLU A 184 54.48 -47.47 19.56
N THR A 185 55.68 -47.20 19.15
CA THR A 185 56.11 -45.87 18.64
C THR A 185 55.32 -45.45 17.42
N ALA A 186 55.10 -46.35 16.47
CA ALA A 186 54.30 -46.11 15.27
C ALA A 186 52.83 -45.85 15.65
N ILE A 187 52.24 -46.61 16.60
CA ILE A 187 50.89 -46.40 17.10
C ILE A 187 50.75 -45.04 17.77
N THR A 188 51.74 -44.63 18.58
CA THR A 188 51.71 -43.32 19.26
C THR A 188 51.70 -42.18 18.22
N THR A 189 52.57 -42.24 17.21
CA THR A 189 52.62 -41.28 16.12
C THR A 189 51.33 -41.24 15.31
N LEU A 190 50.70 -42.42 15.09
CA LEU A 190 49.40 -42.49 14.42
C LEU A 190 48.27 -41.88 15.25
N MET A 191 48.29 -42.10 16.57
CA MET A 191 47.29 -41.50 17.48
C MET A 191 47.37 -39.96 17.45
N GLU A 192 48.57 -39.39 17.36
CA GLU A 192 48.72 -37.92 17.18
C GLU A 192 48.13 -37.44 15.85
N LYS A 193 48.36 -38.20 14.76
CA LYS A 193 47.72 -37.88 13.47
C LYS A 193 46.22 -38.02 13.49
N ILE A 194 45.66 -39.05 14.16
CA ILE A 194 44.22 -39.23 14.34
C ILE A 194 43.63 -38.00 15.07
N ARG A 195 44.26 -37.60 16.19
CA ARG A 195 43.79 -36.39 16.93
C ARG A 195 43.81 -35.13 16.07
N GLY A 196 44.82 -34.96 15.19
CA GLY A 196 44.86 -33.84 14.25
C GLY A 196 43.71 -33.88 13.26
N ILE A 197 43.42 -35.05 12.68
CA ILE A 197 42.31 -35.25 11.74
C ILE A 197 40.96 -35.03 12.45
N ASP A 198 40.79 -35.57 13.66
CA ASP A 198 39.55 -35.40 14.41
C ASP A 198 39.27 -33.92 14.75
N LYS A 199 40.32 -33.16 15.08
CA LYS A 199 40.20 -31.71 15.28
C LYS A 199 39.78 -30.97 13.99
N GLU A 200 40.43 -31.31 12.85
CA GLU A 200 40.01 -30.70 11.57
C GLU A 200 38.58 -31.09 11.16
N MET A 201 38.11 -32.29 11.51
CA MET A 201 36.76 -32.75 11.29
C MET A 201 35.75 -32.01 12.20
N GLU A 202 36.12 -31.69 13.44
CA GLU A 202 35.32 -30.88 14.36
C GLU A 202 35.13 -29.47 13.81
N GLU A 203 36.19 -28.83 13.29
CA GLU A 203 36.11 -27.52 12.63
C GLU A 203 35.15 -27.55 11.40
N ILE A 204 35.14 -28.66 10.65
CA ILE A 204 34.19 -28.82 9.52
C ILE A 204 32.74 -28.98 10.05
N SER A 205 32.55 -29.73 11.13
CA SER A 205 31.23 -29.89 11.74
C SER A 205 30.64 -28.55 12.21
N GLU A 206 31.49 -27.69 12.81
CA GLU A 206 31.07 -26.31 13.19
C GLU A 206 30.67 -25.48 11.96
N LEU A 207 31.42 -25.60 10.86
CA LEU A 207 31.07 -24.93 9.59
C LEU A 207 29.77 -25.46 8.98
N GLU A 208 29.48 -26.76 9.11
CA GLU A 208 28.22 -27.38 8.68
C GLU A 208 27.04 -26.87 9.48
N GLU A 209 27.18 -26.74 10.79
CA GLU A 209 26.13 -26.16 11.66
C GLU A 209 25.88 -24.69 11.32
N PHE A 210 26.97 -23.92 11.07
CA PHE A 210 26.86 -22.53 10.62
C PHE A 210 26.16 -22.42 9.27
N ALA A 211 26.50 -23.28 8.32
CA ALA A 211 25.85 -23.35 7.00
C ALA A 211 24.36 -23.67 7.12
N ALA A 212 24.00 -24.66 7.96
CA ALA A 212 22.58 -25.01 8.21
C ALA A 212 21.78 -23.86 8.85
N SER A 213 22.43 -23.07 9.72
CA SER A 213 21.82 -21.85 10.27
C SER A 213 21.62 -20.79 9.18
N GLY A 214 22.63 -20.59 8.29
CA GLY A 214 22.56 -19.68 7.15
C GLY A 214 21.40 -20.01 6.22
N GLU A 215 21.20 -21.28 5.88
CA GLU A 215 20.06 -21.72 5.06
C GLU A 215 18.71 -21.36 5.67
N LYS A 216 18.55 -21.48 6.98
CA LYS A 216 17.32 -21.06 7.69
C LYS A 216 17.12 -19.54 7.59
N HIS A 217 18.18 -18.76 7.71
CA HIS A 217 18.11 -17.29 7.55
C HIS A 217 17.70 -16.90 6.14
N ILE A 218 18.29 -17.54 5.12
CA ILE A 218 17.93 -17.37 3.72
C ILE A 218 16.45 -17.71 3.49
N ALA A 219 15.98 -18.85 3.96
CA ALA A 219 14.60 -19.27 3.82
C ALA A 219 13.61 -18.27 4.47
N ASN A 220 13.92 -17.77 5.66
CA ASN A 220 13.13 -16.75 6.33
C ASN A 220 13.09 -15.41 5.56
N ARG A 221 14.22 -15.01 4.97
CA ARG A 221 14.31 -13.80 4.15
C ARG A 221 13.49 -13.92 2.87
N VAL A 222 13.58 -15.06 2.19
CA VAL A 222 12.75 -15.38 1.01
C VAL A 222 11.26 -15.27 1.34
N MET A 223 10.83 -15.81 2.48
CA MET A 223 9.44 -15.71 2.93
C MET A 223 9.02 -14.26 3.19
N LYS A 224 9.87 -13.45 3.82
CA LYS A 224 9.60 -12.02 4.03
C LYS A 224 9.45 -11.26 2.71
N ILE A 225 10.34 -11.51 1.75
CA ILE A 225 10.29 -10.90 0.42
C ILE A 225 8.98 -11.28 -0.30
N ARG A 226 8.57 -12.55 -0.21
CA ARG A 226 7.31 -13.03 -0.78
C ARG A 226 6.10 -12.33 -0.17
N ASN A 227 6.04 -12.25 1.15
CA ASN A 227 4.94 -11.57 1.86
C ASN A 227 4.87 -10.08 1.47
N LYS A 228 6.03 -9.40 1.35
CA LYS A 228 6.07 -8.02 0.85
C LYS A 228 5.56 -7.90 -0.59
N ALA A 229 5.89 -8.87 -1.45
CA ALA A 229 5.40 -8.87 -2.84
C ALA A 229 3.87 -9.04 -2.91
N GLU A 230 3.28 -9.87 -2.07
CA GLU A 230 1.83 -10.05 -1.97
C GLU A 230 1.14 -8.77 -1.47
N LEU A 231 1.71 -8.11 -0.45
CA LEU A 231 1.21 -6.82 0.05
C LEU A 231 1.29 -5.71 -1.01
N ILE A 232 2.39 -5.63 -1.76
CA ILE A 232 2.58 -4.69 -2.86
C ILE A 232 1.48 -4.89 -3.91
N GLY A 233 1.28 -6.13 -4.38
CA GLY A 233 0.23 -6.44 -5.36
C GLY A 233 -1.18 -6.11 -4.87
N GLY A 234 -1.48 -6.35 -3.59
CA GLY A 234 -2.73 -5.95 -2.97
C GLY A 234 -2.94 -4.43 -2.98
N MET A 235 -1.91 -3.66 -2.61
CA MET A 235 -1.97 -2.19 -2.60
C MET A 235 -2.07 -1.59 -4.00
N GLU A 236 -1.38 -2.15 -5.00
CA GLU A 236 -1.48 -1.73 -6.41
C GLU A 236 -2.91 -1.89 -6.93
N ASN A 237 -3.57 -3.03 -6.61
CA ASN A 237 -4.95 -3.27 -6.97
C ASN A 237 -5.91 -2.27 -6.27
N GLU A 238 -5.73 -2.03 -4.97
CA GLU A 238 -6.54 -1.05 -4.23
C GLU A 238 -6.41 0.36 -4.81
N ILE A 239 -5.20 0.82 -5.12
CA ILE A 239 -4.94 2.12 -5.73
C ILE A 239 -5.62 2.20 -7.10
N SER A 240 -5.48 1.17 -7.94
CA SER A 240 -6.12 1.10 -9.25
C SER A 240 -7.65 1.16 -9.16
N GLU A 241 -8.25 0.44 -8.20
CA GLU A 241 -9.69 0.52 -7.96
C GLU A 241 -10.13 1.91 -7.50
N MET A 242 -9.36 2.57 -6.61
CA MET A 242 -9.67 3.92 -6.16
C MET A 242 -9.60 4.94 -7.31
N GLN A 243 -8.58 4.86 -8.15
CA GLN A 243 -8.42 5.70 -9.34
C GLN A 243 -9.56 5.47 -10.34
N ASN A 244 -9.94 4.22 -10.58
CA ASN A 244 -11.07 3.88 -11.47
C ASN A 244 -12.41 4.41 -10.91
N ARG A 245 -12.64 4.30 -9.60
CA ARG A 245 -13.84 4.87 -8.95
C ARG A 245 -13.84 6.39 -9.04
N GLN A 246 -12.70 7.05 -8.88
CA GLN A 246 -12.60 8.50 -9.04
C GLN A 246 -12.99 8.92 -10.46
N ASN A 247 -12.43 8.30 -11.48
CA ASN A 247 -12.73 8.58 -12.88
C ASN A 247 -14.22 8.33 -13.23
N ASN A 248 -14.80 7.26 -12.71
CA ASN A 248 -16.21 6.93 -12.95
C ASN A 248 -17.17 7.87 -12.19
N THR A 249 -16.80 8.37 -11.01
CA THR A 249 -17.65 9.27 -10.21
C THR A 249 -17.71 10.67 -10.80
N VAL A 250 -16.68 11.10 -11.53
CA VAL A 250 -16.68 12.37 -12.28
C VAL A 250 -17.63 12.29 -13.48
N MET A 251 -17.86 11.11 -14.05
CA MET A 251 -18.60 10.95 -15.32
C MET A 251 -20.04 10.43 -15.19
N THR A 252 -20.43 9.74 -14.09
CA THR A 252 -21.71 9.01 -14.05
C THR A 252 -22.27 8.84 -12.63
N GLY A 253 -22.61 9.91 -11.95
CA GLY A 253 -23.22 9.74 -10.64
C GLY A 253 -24.45 10.62 -10.46
N ASP A 254 -25.28 10.28 -9.48
CA ASP A 254 -26.43 11.09 -9.05
C ASP A 254 -26.08 12.58 -8.87
N ARG A 255 -24.80 12.88 -8.52
CA ARG A 255 -24.31 14.25 -8.34
C ARG A 255 -24.17 15.03 -9.64
N ALA A 256 -23.69 14.40 -10.72
CA ALA A 256 -23.63 15.04 -12.04
C ALA A 256 -25.02 15.35 -12.55
N LYS A 257 -25.97 14.42 -12.35
CA LYS A 257 -27.37 14.62 -12.68
C LYS A 257 -28.02 15.75 -11.87
N VAL A 258 -27.74 15.83 -10.58
CA VAL A 258 -28.22 16.93 -9.73
C VAL A 258 -27.67 18.28 -10.19
N MET A 259 -26.40 18.35 -10.62
CA MET A 259 -25.83 19.57 -11.19
C MET A 259 -26.50 19.96 -12.50
N GLU A 260 -26.72 18.99 -13.40
CA GLU A 260 -27.42 19.20 -14.67
C GLU A 260 -28.87 19.67 -14.46
N ASP A 261 -29.59 19.10 -13.49
CA ASP A 261 -30.93 19.51 -13.12
C ASP A 261 -30.96 20.97 -12.58
N LEU A 262 -29.99 21.34 -11.73
CA LEU A 262 -29.84 22.70 -11.20
C LEU A 262 -29.43 23.70 -12.29
N GLU A 263 -28.58 23.35 -13.23
CA GLU A 263 -28.23 24.18 -14.38
C GLU A 263 -29.45 24.43 -15.29
N SER A 264 -30.25 23.39 -15.53
CA SER A 264 -31.49 23.49 -16.29
C SER A 264 -32.53 24.38 -15.57
N GLU A 265 -32.67 24.25 -14.25
CA GLU A 265 -33.52 25.10 -13.43
C GLU A 265 -33.07 26.56 -13.48
N LEU A 266 -31.77 26.82 -13.37
CA LEU A 266 -31.18 28.14 -13.47
C LEU A 266 -31.49 28.79 -14.83
N ALA A 267 -31.31 28.06 -15.92
CA ALA A 267 -31.59 28.54 -17.27
C ALA A 267 -33.07 28.94 -17.45
N THR A 268 -34.00 28.13 -16.93
CA THR A 268 -35.42 28.44 -17.00
C THR A 268 -35.81 29.68 -16.16
N LEU A 269 -35.16 29.86 -15.01
CA LEU A 269 -35.37 31.06 -14.16
C LEU A 269 -34.81 32.31 -14.82
N GLU A 270 -33.65 32.23 -15.52
CA GLU A 270 -33.06 33.36 -16.25
C GLU A 270 -33.96 33.78 -17.45
N GLU A 271 -34.50 32.83 -18.19
CA GLU A 271 -35.43 33.07 -19.30
C GLU A 271 -36.68 33.76 -18.78
N SER A 272 -37.34 33.20 -17.73
CA SER A 272 -38.49 33.77 -17.07
C SER A 272 -38.22 35.20 -16.56
N ARG A 273 -37.06 35.44 -15.98
CA ARG A 273 -36.64 36.77 -15.54
C ARG A 273 -36.51 37.74 -16.70
N GLY A 274 -36.02 37.30 -17.87
CA GLY A 274 -35.98 38.09 -19.12
C GLY A 274 -37.39 38.53 -19.56
N GLU A 275 -38.36 37.61 -19.58
CA GLU A 275 -39.76 37.87 -19.90
C GLU A 275 -40.45 38.85 -18.93
N LEU A 276 -40.27 38.59 -17.63
CA LEU A 276 -40.85 39.42 -16.55
C LEU A 276 -40.31 40.88 -16.67
N ASN A 277 -39.00 41.04 -16.90
CA ASN A 277 -38.43 42.37 -17.08
C ASN A 277 -38.91 43.06 -18.37
N SER A 278 -39.12 42.32 -19.45
CA SER A 278 -39.70 42.86 -20.69
C SER A 278 -41.15 43.32 -20.46
N ARG A 279 -41.98 42.50 -19.82
CA ARG A 279 -43.37 42.85 -19.43
C ARG A 279 -43.41 44.06 -18.52
N LYS A 280 -42.50 44.16 -17.54
CA LYS A 280 -42.39 45.30 -16.64
C LYS A 280 -42.06 46.58 -17.41
N LYS A 281 -41.10 46.58 -18.32
CA LYS A 281 -40.77 47.75 -19.16
C LYS A 281 -41.97 48.24 -19.94
N THR A 282 -42.75 47.33 -20.57
CA THR A 282 -43.97 47.68 -21.30
C THR A 282 -45.04 48.33 -20.41
N GLN A 283 -45.22 47.75 -19.21
CA GLN A 283 -46.23 48.27 -18.25
C GLN A 283 -45.76 49.60 -17.61
N ASP A 284 -44.49 49.79 -17.35
CA ASP A 284 -43.93 51.07 -16.85
C ASP A 284 -44.12 52.22 -17.89
N VAL A 285 -43.94 51.91 -19.17
CA VAL A 285 -44.23 52.88 -20.29
C VAL A 285 -45.70 53.21 -20.31
N ALA A 286 -46.61 52.23 -20.24
CA ALA A 286 -48.05 52.43 -20.20
C ALA A 286 -48.49 53.28 -18.99
N LEU A 287 -47.93 52.99 -17.78
CA LEU A 287 -48.14 53.81 -16.60
C LEU A 287 -47.71 55.27 -16.77
N THR A 288 -46.60 55.49 -17.49
CA THR A 288 -46.10 56.86 -17.75
C THR A 288 -47.03 57.60 -18.66
N LEU A 289 -47.58 56.92 -19.66
CA LEU A 289 -48.54 57.51 -20.61
C LEU A 289 -49.88 57.84 -19.93
N LEU A 290 -50.34 57.04 -18.95
CA LEU A 290 -51.60 57.24 -18.22
C LEU A 290 -51.49 58.23 -17.06
N LYS A 291 -50.33 58.78 -16.75
CA LYS A 291 -50.16 59.87 -15.78
C LYS A 291 -50.58 61.20 -16.39
N ASP A 292 -51.00 62.13 -15.51
CA ASP A 292 -51.43 63.46 -15.93
C ASP A 292 -50.45 64.27 -16.78
N SER A 293 -49.17 63.94 -16.68
CA SER A 293 -48.12 64.56 -17.48
C SER A 293 -47.80 63.82 -18.80
N GLY A 294 -48.41 62.65 -19.05
CA GLY A 294 -48.10 61.80 -20.21
C GLY A 294 -48.97 62.05 -21.44
N ILE A 295 -50.18 62.53 -21.23
CA ILE A 295 -51.07 62.90 -22.35
C ILE A 295 -51.23 64.44 -22.33
N LYS A 296 -50.37 65.08 -23.13
CA LYS A 296 -50.50 66.47 -23.51
C LYS A 296 -51.03 66.57 -24.92
#